data_06cfd103f77c7622992e19028b9db609
#
_entry.id   06cfd103f77c7622992e19028b9db609
#
_cell.length_a   1.000
_cell.length_b   1.000
_cell.length_c   1.000
_cell.angle_alpha   90.00
_cell.angle_beta   90.00
_cell.angle_gamma   90.00
#
_symmetry.space_group_name_H-M   'P 1'
#
loop_
_entity.id
_entity.type
_entity.pdbx_description
1 polymer ?
#
loop_
_entity_poly.entity_id
_entity_poly.type
_entity_poly.pdbx_seq_one_letter_code
_entity_poly.pdbx_strand_id
1 'polypeptide(L)'
;MAVNVNLDDQLTVGFVRGSHGLTGEFKVESASGFYEHIEVLKEVTLRKEKEQRVYKVESTRLGNSTLYMKLEGVNTPEEAKKLNGWDIRVSREFALPLQENEWYIADLVKCTLVYESKDGLAGNETRPIEIGTITDVLEGGAGDLLEVSLSESCNILADNIKKTSSGKPRRVLVPFNKEHIGNVDMKTGTIQLMHLWILE
;
A
#
# COMPACT_ATOMS: atom_id res chain seq x y z
N MET A 1 8.55 -29.70 -2.89
CA MET A 1 9.48 -28.59 -3.18
C MET A 1 8.90 -27.36 -2.52
N ALA A 2 9.56 -26.78 -1.53
CA ALA A 2 9.13 -25.52 -0.94
C ALA A 2 9.39 -24.42 -1.98
N VAL A 3 8.33 -23.82 -2.52
CA VAL A 3 8.45 -22.63 -3.33
C VAL A 3 8.92 -21.53 -2.40
N ASN A 4 10.11 -21.01 -2.66
CA ASN A 4 10.64 -19.83 -1.96
C ASN A 4 9.81 -18.63 -2.43
N VAL A 5 8.67 -18.39 -1.79
CA VAL A 5 7.84 -17.21 -2.06
C VAL A 5 8.64 -16.01 -1.58
N ASN A 6 9.03 -15.14 -2.51
CA ASN A 6 9.72 -13.91 -2.18
C ASN A 6 8.75 -13.04 -1.36
N LEU A 7 9.05 -12.82 -0.10
CA LEU A 7 8.15 -12.21 0.89
C LEU A 7 7.82 -10.74 0.58
N ASP A 8 8.65 -10.09 -0.23
CA ASP A 8 8.41 -8.73 -0.71
C ASP A 8 7.35 -8.66 -1.83
N ASP A 9 6.93 -9.82 -2.38
CA ASP A 9 5.97 -9.89 -3.49
C ASP A 9 4.53 -10.22 -3.04
N GLN A 10 4.29 -10.28 -1.73
CA GLN A 10 2.94 -10.50 -1.19
C GLN A 10 2.23 -9.17 -0.94
N LEU A 11 0.94 -9.13 -1.29
CA LEU A 11 0.04 -8.00 -1.07
C LEU A 11 -0.88 -8.25 0.13
N THR A 12 -1.14 -7.21 0.91
CA THR A 12 -2.17 -7.24 1.96
C THR A 12 -3.54 -7.10 1.32
N VAL A 13 -4.39 -8.10 1.50
CA VAL A 13 -5.75 -8.13 0.94
C VAL A 13 -6.83 -7.92 2.01
N GLY A 14 -6.44 -7.97 3.29
CA GLY A 14 -7.37 -7.75 4.38
C GLY A 14 -6.71 -7.86 5.76
N PHE A 15 -7.54 -7.73 6.77
CA PHE A 15 -7.13 -7.72 8.17
C PHE A 15 -8.02 -8.65 9.00
N VAL A 16 -7.42 -9.33 9.96
CA VAL A 16 -8.16 -10.13 10.93
C VAL A 16 -8.82 -9.21 11.97
N ARG A 17 -10.14 -9.31 12.12
CA ARG A 17 -10.96 -8.52 13.06
C ARG A 17 -11.80 -9.41 13.97
N GLY A 18 -11.34 -9.59 15.19
CA GLY A 18 -12.12 -10.29 16.23
C GLY A 18 -12.54 -11.72 15.89
N SER A 19 -12.64 -12.56 16.91
CA SER A 19 -13.18 -13.91 16.79
C SER A 19 -14.69 -13.91 16.55
N HIS A 20 -15.20 -14.96 15.90
CA HIS A 20 -16.63 -15.18 15.67
C HIS A 20 -17.01 -16.63 16.02
N GLY A 21 -18.15 -16.80 16.72
CA GLY A 21 -18.61 -18.13 17.09
C GLY A 21 -17.70 -18.87 18.06
N LEU A 22 -17.80 -20.19 18.08
CA LEU A 22 -17.11 -21.07 19.03
C LEU A 22 -16.03 -21.95 18.38
N THR A 23 -15.94 -21.96 17.06
CA THR A 23 -15.12 -22.89 16.28
C THR A 23 -13.82 -22.30 15.76
N GLY A 24 -13.44 -21.10 16.21
CA GLY A 24 -12.19 -20.44 15.80
C GLY A 24 -12.31 -19.65 14.50
N GLU A 25 -13.54 -19.37 14.02
CA GLU A 25 -13.76 -18.39 12.96
C GLU A 25 -13.39 -16.98 13.43
N PHE A 26 -13.00 -16.12 12.50
CA PHE A 26 -12.80 -14.70 12.73
C PHE A 26 -13.36 -13.86 11.58
N LYS A 27 -13.62 -12.60 11.86
CA LYS A 27 -14.05 -11.61 10.88
C LYS A 27 -12.86 -11.13 10.07
N VAL A 28 -13.07 -10.94 8.77
CA VAL A 28 -12.10 -10.33 7.86
C VAL A 28 -12.62 -8.97 7.43
N GLU A 29 -11.78 -7.95 7.55
CA GLU A 29 -11.97 -6.66 6.92
C GLU A 29 -11.13 -6.62 5.65
N SER A 30 -11.77 -6.38 4.50
CA SER A 30 -11.06 -6.29 3.23
C SER A 30 -10.31 -4.97 3.12
N ALA A 31 -9.08 -5.01 2.59
CA ALA A 31 -8.29 -3.81 2.30
C ALA A 31 -8.86 -3.00 1.12
N SER A 32 -9.55 -3.65 0.18
CA SER A 32 -10.14 -3.02 -1.01
C SER A 32 -11.65 -2.74 -0.87
N GLY A 33 -12.29 -3.22 0.20
CA GLY A 33 -13.75 -3.21 0.35
C GLY A 33 -14.47 -4.34 -0.39
N PHE A 34 -13.79 -5.09 -1.27
CA PHE A 34 -14.33 -6.24 -2.00
C PHE A 34 -13.87 -7.54 -1.36
N TYR A 35 -14.73 -8.58 -1.37
CA TYR A 35 -14.46 -9.84 -0.69
C TYR A 35 -14.30 -11.03 -1.63
N GLU A 36 -14.71 -10.92 -2.89
CA GLU A 36 -14.80 -12.02 -3.84
C GLU A 36 -13.45 -12.71 -4.05
N HIS A 37 -12.35 -11.94 -4.11
CA HIS A 37 -11.00 -12.46 -4.27
C HIS A 37 -10.46 -13.12 -2.99
N ILE A 38 -10.98 -12.73 -1.81
CA ILE A 38 -10.59 -13.32 -0.52
C ILE A 38 -11.38 -14.61 -0.25
N GLU A 39 -12.64 -14.67 -0.71
CA GLU A 39 -13.52 -15.81 -0.47
C GLU A 39 -13.02 -17.12 -1.11
N VAL A 40 -12.27 -17.01 -2.20
CA VAL A 40 -11.77 -18.17 -2.95
C VAL A 40 -10.38 -18.65 -2.51
N LEU A 41 -9.73 -17.96 -1.57
CA LEU A 41 -8.38 -18.30 -1.13
C LEU A 41 -8.32 -19.67 -0.46
N LYS A 42 -7.25 -20.42 -0.75
CA LYS A 42 -6.97 -21.73 -0.13
C LYS A 42 -5.84 -21.67 0.89
N GLU A 43 -5.00 -20.68 0.76
CA GLU A 43 -3.88 -20.43 1.65
C GLU A 43 -3.66 -18.92 1.82
N VAL A 44 -3.28 -18.51 3.01
CA VAL A 44 -2.98 -17.11 3.35
C VAL A 44 -1.73 -17.04 4.22
N THR A 45 -0.99 -15.97 4.08
CA THR A 45 0.06 -15.60 5.03
C THR A 45 -0.50 -14.56 5.99
N LEU A 46 -0.53 -14.87 7.27
CA LEU A 46 -0.81 -13.86 8.30
C LEU A 46 0.49 -13.21 8.73
N ARG A 47 0.52 -11.87 8.80
CA ARG A 47 1.69 -11.10 9.23
C ARG A 47 1.30 -10.05 10.27
N LYS A 48 2.15 -9.91 11.28
CA LYS A 48 2.09 -8.82 12.26
C LYS A 48 3.52 -8.44 12.65
N GLU A 49 3.90 -7.20 12.40
CA GLU A 49 5.26 -6.70 12.61
C GLU A 49 6.33 -7.58 11.91
N LYS A 50 7.15 -8.30 12.71
CA LYS A 50 8.18 -9.22 12.21
C LYS A 50 7.74 -10.68 12.19
N GLU A 51 6.57 -11.00 12.78
CA GLU A 51 6.03 -12.34 12.77
C GLU A 51 5.22 -12.59 11.52
N GLN A 52 5.36 -13.81 10.99
CA GLN A 52 4.57 -14.25 9.87
C GLN A 52 4.33 -15.76 9.95
N ARG A 53 3.14 -16.19 9.51
CA ARG A 53 2.71 -17.58 9.55
C ARG A 53 1.85 -17.87 8.34
N VAL A 54 2.08 -19.03 7.71
CA VAL A 54 1.26 -19.52 6.60
C VAL A 54 0.17 -20.42 7.15
N TYR A 55 -1.06 -20.24 6.68
CA TYR A 55 -2.21 -21.04 7.06
C TYR A 55 -2.99 -21.48 5.83
N LYS A 56 -3.48 -22.71 5.86
CA LYS A 56 -4.53 -23.14 4.92
C LYS A 56 -5.87 -22.62 5.38
N VAL A 57 -6.67 -22.19 4.41
CA VAL A 57 -8.05 -21.76 4.65
C VAL A 57 -8.94 -22.99 4.63
N GLU A 58 -9.57 -23.29 5.76
CA GLU A 58 -10.51 -24.38 5.91
C GLU A 58 -11.86 -24.02 5.29
N SER A 59 -12.36 -22.82 5.57
CA SER A 59 -13.58 -22.30 4.99
C SER A 59 -13.63 -20.77 5.03
N THR A 60 -14.40 -20.21 4.12
CA THR A 60 -14.80 -18.81 4.06
C THR A 60 -16.30 -18.72 3.93
N ARG A 61 -16.90 -17.68 4.49
CA ARG A 61 -18.34 -17.44 4.44
C ARG A 61 -18.64 -15.95 4.43
N LEU A 62 -19.24 -15.47 3.38
CA LEU A 62 -19.75 -14.09 3.31
C LEU A 62 -21.12 -14.02 4.01
N GLY A 63 -21.25 -13.16 5.00
CA GLY A 63 -22.49 -12.81 5.67
C GLY A 63 -22.70 -11.31 5.53
N ASN A 64 -23.82 -10.76 5.92
CA ASN A 64 -24.23 -9.35 5.82
C ASN A 64 -23.04 -8.33 5.79
N SER A 65 -22.38 -8.19 4.64
CA SER A 65 -21.21 -7.31 4.42
C SER A 65 -19.97 -7.63 5.27
N THR A 66 -19.83 -8.86 5.78
CA THR A 66 -18.67 -9.30 6.55
C THR A 66 -18.24 -10.67 6.07
N LEU A 67 -16.97 -10.85 5.77
CA LEU A 67 -16.39 -12.15 5.49
C LEU A 67 -15.92 -12.79 6.80
N TYR A 68 -16.32 -14.04 7.00
CA TYR A 68 -15.81 -14.89 8.07
C TYR A 68 -14.84 -15.91 7.47
N MET A 69 -13.72 -16.13 8.12
CA MET A 69 -12.68 -17.06 7.69
C MET A 69 -12.34 -18.01 8.83
N LYS A 70 -12.16 -19.28 8.47
CA LYS A 70 -11.65 -20.34 9.35
C LYS A 70 -10.33 -20.84 8.78
N LEU A 71 -9.33 -20.95 9.64
CA LEU A 71 -8.00 -21.46 9.26
C LEU A 71 -7.78 -22.84 9.89
N GLU A 72 -7.08 -23.72 9.19
CA GLU A 72 -6.66 -25.00 9.75
C GLU A 72 -5.80 -24.78 11.00
N GLY A 73 -6.10 -25.52 12.07
CA GLY A 73 -5.41 -25.44 13.35
C GLY A 73 -5.84 -24.29 14.27
N VAL A 74 -6.79 -23.43 13.87
CA VAL A 74 -7.38 -22.39 14.72
C VAL A 74 -8.79 -22.85 15.12
N ASN A 75 -8.94 -23.53 16.26
CA ASN A 75 -10.16 -24.27 16.60
C ASN A 75 -10.99 -23.66 17.73
N THR A 76 -10.46 -22.61 18.38
CA THR A 76 -11.12 -21.97 19.51
C THR A 76 -11.20 -20.45 19.32
N PRO A 77 -12.17 -19.77 19.96
CA PRO A 77 -12.28 -18.32 19.94
C PRO A 77 -11.01 -17.64 20.50
N GLU A 78 -10.35 -18.25 21.48
CA GLU A 78 -9.12 -17.74 22.10
C GLU A 78 -7.95 -17.76 21.12
N GLU A 79 -7.83 -18.80 20.28
CA GLU A 79 -6.84 -18.89 19.24
C GLU A 79 -7.10 -17.85 18.15
N ALA A 80 -8.35 -17.73 17.69
CA ALA A 80 -8.76 -16.72 16.71
C ALA A 80 -8.50 -15.29 17.23
N LYS A 81 -8.77 -15.05 18.53
CA LYS A 81 -8.54 -13.74 19.16
C LYS A 81 -7.07 -13.33 19.16
N LYS A 82 -6.13 -14.29 19.25
CA LYS A 82 -4.67 -14.01 19.16
C LYS A 82 -4.25 -13.47 17.79
N LEU A 83 -5.03 -13.78 16.75
CA LEU A 83 -4.77 -13.32 15.39
C LEU A 83 -5.37 -11.93 15.10
N ASN A 84 -6.08 -11.31 16.05
CA ASN A 84 -6.69 -10.01 15.84
C ASN A 84 -5.64 -8.92 15.54
N GLY A 85 -5.88 -8.17 14.46
CA GLY A 85 -5.00 -7.12 13.96
C GLY A 85 -3.80 -7.65 13.16
N TRP A 86 -3.84 -8.93 12.71
CA TRP A 86 -2.87 -9.44 11.74
C TRP A 86 -3.33 -9.13 10.32
N ASP A 87 -2.37 -8.81 9.46
CA ASP A 87 -2.58 -8.63 8.02
C ASP A 87 -2.77 -9.99 7.36
N ILE A 88 -3.73 -10.07 6.43
CA ILE A 88 -3.92 -11.22 5.55
C ILE A 88 -3.22 -10.88 4.24
N ARG A 89 -2.20 -11.66 3.90
CA ARG A 89 -1.36 -11.45 2.72
C ARG A 89 -1.42 -12.63 1.78
N VAL A 90 -1.36 -12.33 0.48
CA VAL A 90 -1.38 -13.33 -0.61
C VAL A 90 -0.35 -12.95 -1.67
N SER A 91 0.05 -13.91 -2.52
CA SER A 91 0.80 -13.61 -3.74
C SER A 91 -0.04 -12.73 -4.67
N ARG A 92 0.63 -11.91 -5.50
CA ARG A 92 -0.03 -10.97 -6.43
C ARG A 92 -1.10 -11.61 -7.31
N GLU A 93 -0.90 -12.85 -7.72
CA GLU A 93 -1.86 -13.61 -8.55
C GLU A 93 -3.23 -13.83 -7.90
N PHE A 94 -3.30 -13.76 -6.56
CA PHE A 94 -4.53 -13.89 -5.78
C PHE A 94 -5.08 -12.56 -5.24
N ALA A 95 -4.42 -11.46 -5.55
CA ALA A 95 -4.92 -10.14 -5.20
C ALA A 95 -6.00 -9.68 -6.18
N LEU A 96 -6.77 -8.66 -5.80
CA LEU A 96 -7.79 -8.06 -6.67
C LEU A 96 -7.11 -7.54 -7.95
N PRO A 97 -7.55 -7.94 -9.15
CA PRO A 97 -6.98 -7.42 -10.39
C PRO A 97 -7.13 -5.90 -10.48
N LEU A 98 -6.06 -5.22 -10.87
CA LEU A 98 -6.07 -3.76 -11.08
C LEU A 98 -6.85 -3.41 -12.36
N GLN A 99 -7.62 -2.33 -12.27
CA GLN A 99 -8.20 -1.68 -13.44
C GLN A 99 -7.23 -0.65 -14.04
N GLU A 100 -7.61 -0.05 -15.15
CA GLU A 100 -6.81 1.01 -15.76
C GLU A 100 -6.70 2.22 -14.80
N ASN A 101 -5.48 2.70 -14.60
CA ASN A 101 -5.14 3.76 -13.64
C ASN A 101 -5.34 3.40 -12.16
N GLU A 102 -5.25 2.12 -11.83
CA GLU A 102 -5.16 1.64 -10.45
C GLU A 102 -3.76 1.06 -10.17
N TRP A 103 -3.31 1.21 -8.95
CA TRP A 103 -2.03 0.68 -8.47
C TRP A 103 -2.18 0.10 -7.08
N TYR A 104 -1.43 -0.94 -6.78
CA TYR A 104 -1.34 -1.39 -5.40
C TYR A 104 -0.53 -0.38 -4.60
N ILE A 105 -1.00 -0.04 -3.40
CA ILE A 105 -0.30 0.87 -2.47
C ILE A 105 1.15 0.40 -2.25
N ALA A 106 1.35 -0.91 -2.13
CA ALA A 106 2.68 -1.50 -1.96
C ALA A 106 3.66 -1.19 -3.10
N ASP A 107 3.17 -0.93 -4.30
CA ASP A 107 3.98 -0.56 -5.46
C ASP A 107 4.29 0.94 -5.48
N LEU A 108 3.33 1.77 -5.08
CA LEU A 108 3.52 3.22 -5.00
C LEU A 108 4.53 3.61 -3.91
N VAL A 109 4.52 2.89 -2.78
CA VAL A 109 5.50 3.07 -1.70
C VAL A 109 6.90 2.72 -2.19
N LYS A 110 7.85 3.61 -1.95
CA LYS A 110 9.24 3.62 -2.46
C LYS A 110 9.41 4.17 -3.88
N CYS A 111 8.34 4.48 -4.62
CA CYS A 111 8.48 5.23 -5.87
C CYS A 111 9.06 6.62 -5.60
N THR A 112 9.80 7.12 -6.58
CA THR A 112 10.36 8.47 -6.57
C THR A 112 9.37 9.45 -7.16
N LEU A 113 9.00 10.50 -6.42
CA LEU A 113 8.27 11.63 -6.96
C LEU A 113 9.24 12.50 -7.75
N VAL A 114 8.94 12.79 -9.02
CA VAL A 114 9.79 13.56 -9.92
C VAL A 114 9.01 14.75 -10.50
N TYR A 115 9.73 15.83 -10.79
CA TYR A 115 9.18 17.01 -11.47
C TYR A 115 9.91 17.25 -12.78
N GLU A 116 9.15 17.47 -13.85
CA GLU A 116 9.67 17.88 -15.16
C GLU A 116 9.39 19.36 -15.37
N SER A 117 10.44 20.17 -15.39
CA SER A 117 10.30 21.59 -15.70
C SER A 117 9.84 21.76 -17.14
N LYS A 118 8.75 22.52 -17.34
CA LYS A 118 8.26 22.89 -18.68
C LYS A 118 9.09 24.02 -19.31
N ASP A 119 9.94 24.66 -18.53
CA ASP A 119 10.80 25.75 -18.99
C ASP A 119 12.08 25.20 -19.59
N GLY A 120 11.93 24.47 -20.69
CA GLY A 120 13.07 24.08 -21.53
C GLY A 120 13.73 25.29 -22.14
N LEU A 121 14.71 25.88 -21.46
CA LEU A 121 15.73 26.69 -22.10
C LEU A 121 16.46 25.78 -23.10
N ALA A 122 16.20 26.05 -24.36
CA ALA A 122 16.78 25.52 -25.57
C ALA A 122 17.80 24.36 -25.43
N GLY A 123 17.42 23.16 -25.80
CA GLY A 123 18.36 22.20 -26.39
C GLY A 123 18.86 21.06 -25.51
N ASN A 124 18.45 20.91 -24.26
CA ASN A 124 18.81 19.74 -23.44
C ASN A 124 17.55 18.94 -23.06
N GLU A 125 17.65 17.63 -23.19
CA GLU A 125 16.67 16.70 -22.63
C GLU A 125 16.44 17.06 -21.17
N THR A 126 15.21 17.46 -20.83
CA THR A 126 14.81 17.80 -19.45
C THR A 126 14.81 16.50 -18.64
N ARG A 127 15.89 16.26 -17.91
CA ARG A 127 15.91 15.13 -16.97
C ARG A 127 14.94 15.42 -15.84
N PRO A 128 14.10 14.44 -15.46
CA PRO A 128 13.22 14.58 -14.31
C PRO A 128 14.03 14.92 -13.06
N ILE A 129 13.59 15.91 -12.30
CA ILE A 129 14.21 16.31 -11.03
C ILE A 129 13.56 15.53 -9.91
N GLU A 130 14.35 14.81 -9.12
CA GLU A 130 13.88 14.11 -7.94
C GLU A 130 13.39 15.09 -6.87
N ILE A 131 12.14 14.96 -6.47
CA ILE A 131 11.51 15.74 -5.41
C ILE A 131 11.58 15.01 -4.07
N GLY A 132 11.36 13.72 -4.07
CA GLY A 132 11.38 12.90 -2.86
C GLY A 132 10.90 11.48 -3.11
N THR A 133 10.77 10.72 -2.02
CA THR A 133 10.35 9.32 -2.05
C THR A 133 8.99 9.17 -1.38
N ILE A 134 8.08 8.40 -1.99
CA ILE A 134 6.79 8.08 -1.41
C ILE A 134 6.99 7.09 -0.26
N THR A 135 6.55 7.47 0.93
CA THR A 135 6.71 6.68 2.16
C THR A 135 5.44 5.96 2.57
N ASP A 136 4.28 6.49 2.19
CA ASP A 136 2.97 5.89 2.48
C ASP A 136 1.89 6.43 1.54
N VAL A 137 0.72 5.79 1.54
CA VAL A 137 -0.50 6.27 0.89
C VAL A 137 -1.60 6.28 1.94
N LEU A 138 -2.19 7.46 2.17
CA LEU A 138 -3.19 7.69 3.18
C LEU A 138 -4.55 7.97 2.55
N GLU A 139 -5.61 7.44 3.13
CA GLU A 139 -6.97 7.77 2.73
C GLU A 139 -7.30 9.20 3.20
N GLY A 140 -7.65 10.07 2.26
CA GLY A 140 -8.09 11.44 2.52
C GLY A 140 -9.60 11.59 2.26
N GLY A 141 -10.20 12.67 2.79
CA GLY A 141 -11.64 12.93 2.62
C GLY A 141 -12.08 13.17 1.17
N ALA A 142 -11.14 13.45 0.24
CA ALA A 142 -11.39 13.71 -1.17
C ALA A 142 -10.58 12.78 -2.10
N GLY A 143 -10.11 11.64 -1.60
CA GLY A 143 -9.29 10.67 -2.32
C GLY A 143 -7.95 10.44 -1.63
N ASP A 144 -7.12 9.60 -2.22
CA ASP A 144 -5.85 9.18 -1.65
C ASP A 144 -4.81 10.31 -1.65
N LEU A 145 -3.94 10.27 -0.65
CA LEU A 145 -2.84 11.21 -0.44
C LEU A 145 -1.52 10.44 -0.41
N LEU A 146 -0.58 10.81 -1.25
CA LEU A 146 0.79 10.31 -1.18
C LEU A 146 1.53 11.02 -0.06
N GLU A 147 2.03 10.30 0.94
CA GLU A 147 3.00 10.83 1.89
C GLU A 147 4.39 10.78 1.24
N VAL A 148 5.02 11.94 1.08
CA VAL A 148 6.31 12.07 0.40
C VAL A 148 7.35 12.61 1.37
N SER A 149 8.44 11.87 1.55
CA SER A 149 9.65 12.37 2.22
C SER A 149 10.46 13.16 1.23
N LEU A 150 10.56 14.48 1.40
CA LEU A 150 11.27 15.36 0.47
C LEU A 150 12.78 15.05 0.46
N SER A 151 13.39 15.09 -0.73
CA SER A 151 14.80 14.84 -0.93
C SER A 151 15.62 16.06 -0.52
N GLU A 152 16.61 15.87 0.33
CA GLU A 152 17.55 16.94 0.72
C GLU A 152 18.39 17.44 -0.47
N SER A 153 18.63 16.57 -1.45
CA SER A 153 19.39 16.90 -2.67
C SER A 153 18.56 17.68 -3.72
N CYS A 154 17.25 17.84 -3.50
CA CYS A 154 16.42 18.61 -4.42
C CYS A 154 16.84 20.09 -4.44
N ASN A 155 17.37 20.53 -5.59
CA ASN A 155 17.95 21.89 -5.75
C ASN A 155 16.92 22.95 -6.16
N ILE A 156 15.70 22.56 -6.52
CA ILE A 156 14.63 23.47 -6.91
C ILE A 156 13.70 23.86 -5.74
N LEU A 157 13.83 23.18 -4.59
CA LEU A 157 13.09 23.49 -3.37
C LEU A 157 14.00 24.20 -2.35
N ALA A 158 13.48 25.23 -1.71
CA ALA A 158 14.17 25.92 -0.63
C ALA A 158 14.34 25.01 0.61
N ASP A 159 15.38 25.25 1.40
CA ASP A 159 15.71 24.40 2.56
C ASP A 159 14.61 24.39 3.63
N ASN A 160 13.90 25.50 3.82
CA ASN A 160 12.76 25.59 4.73
C ASN A 160 11.52 24.77 4.27
N ILE A 161 11.47 24.40 2.99
CA ILE A 161 10.45 23.49 2.45
C ILE A 161 10.91 22.05 2.65
N LYS A 162 12.18 21.74 2.37
CA LYS A 162 12.71 20.37 2.42
C LYS A 162 12.89 19.82 3.82
N LYS A 163 13.17 20.70 4.80
CA LYS A 163 13.56 20.30 6.15
C LYS A 163 12.64 20.84 7.22
N THR A 164 12.46 20.04 8.25
CA THR A 164 11.83 20.48 9.50
C THR A 164 12.74 21.39 10.30
N SER A 165 12.24 22.08 11.32
CA SER A 165 13.03 22.87 12.26
C SER A 165 14.13 22.07 12.98
N SER A 166 13.98 20.74 13.05
CA SER A 166 14.98 19.81 13.62
C SER A 166 16.01 19.31 12.59
N GLY A 167 15.97 19.82 11.35
CA GLY A 167 16.89 19.44 10.27
C GLY A 167 16.63 18.10 9.60
N LYS A 168 15.51 17.44 9.92
CA LYS A 168 15.12 16.18 9.28
C LYS A 168 14.37 16.44 7.97
N PRO A 169 14.39 15.51 6.99
CA PRO A 169 13.53 15.59 5.80
C PRO A 169 12.08 15.84 6.18
N ARG A 170 11.47 16.82 5.52
CA ARG A 170 10.05 17.11 5.73
C ARG A 170 9.20 16.11 4.96
N ARG A 171 8.12 15.69 5.57
CA ARG A 171 7.08 14.91 4.90
C ARG A 171 5.93 15.82 4.52
N VAL A 172 5.44 15.66 3.31
CA VAL A 172 4.32 16.40 2.75
C VAL A 172 3.29 15.43 2.21
N LEU A 173 2.04 15.88 2.15
CA LEU A 173 0.94 15.10 1.57
C LEU A 173 0.58 15.70 0.21
N VAL A 174 0.60 14.87 -0.82
CA VAL A 174 0.26 15.26 -2.19
C VAL A 174 -0.98 14.48 -2.61
N PRO A 175 -2.09 15.15 -3.03
CA PRO A 175 -3.27 14.45 -3.51
C PRO A 175 -2.97 13.57 -4.72
N PHE A 176 -3.36 12.30 -4.66
CA PHE A 176 -3.16 11.33 -5.74
C PHE A 176 -4.30 11.44 -6.76
N ASN A 177 -4.31 12.51 -7.51
CA ASN A 177 -5.30 12.78 -8.54
C ASN A 177 -4.66 13.38 -9.81
N LYS A 178 -5.40 13.45 -10.91
CA LYS A 178 -4.90 13.91 -12.20
C LYS A 178 -4.51 15.39 -12.24
N GLU A 179 -4.92 16.20 -11.27
CA GLU A 179 -4.51 17.59 -11.16
C GLU A 179 -3.06 17.73 -10.70
N HIS A 180 -2.65 16.91 -9.75
CA HIS A 180 -1.34 17.00 -9.10
C HIS A 180 -0.35 15.94 -9.59
N ILE A 181 -0.85 14.79 -10.03
CA ILE A 181 -0.07 13.66 -10.50
C ILE A 181 -0.27 13.44 -12.00
N GLY A 182 0.82 13.40 -12.74
CA GLY A 182 0.87 13.09 -14.16
C GLY A 182 1.12 11.61 -14.42
N ASN A 183 2.21 11.29 -15.12
CA ASN A 183 2.57 9.91 -15.44
C ASN A 183 3.00 9.12 -14.21
N VAL A 184 2.49 7.89 -14.09
CA VAL A 184 2.94 6.90 -13.10
C VAL A 184 3.62 5.77 -13.86
N ASP A 185 4.94 5.71 -13.78
CA ASP A 185 5.73 4.67 -14.44
C ASP A 185 6.28 3.66 -13.42
N MET A 186 5.59 2.53 -13.32
CA MET A 186 5.96 1.44 -12.42
C MET A 186 7.21 0.68 -12.85
N LYS A 187 7.66 0.83 -14.11
CA LYS A 187 8.88 0.18 -14.61
C LYS A 187 10.13 0.89 -14.09
N THR A 188 10.09 2.21 -14.07
CA THR A 188 11.17 3.05 -13.54
C THR A 188 10.99 3.37 -12.06
N GLY A 189 9.80 3.10 -11.50
CA GLY A 189 9.44 3.47 -10.12
C GLY A 189 9.34 4.98 -9.94
N THR A 190 8.83 5.71 -10.94
CA THR A 190 8.71 7.17 -10.90
C THR A 190 7.26 7.63 -11.03
N ILE A 191 6.92 8.69 -10.30
CA ILE A 191 5.61 9.33 -10.32
C ILE A 191 5.82 10.82 -10.59
N GLN A 192 5.16 11.35 -11.63
CA GLN A 192 5.33 12.73 -12.05
C GLN A 192 4.45 13.68 -11.21
N LEU A 193 5.09 14.67 -10.60
CA LEU A 193 4.41 15.81 -9.98
C LEU A 193 4.15 16.88 -11.03
N MET A 194 2.92 17.39 -11.08
CA MET A 194 2.52 18.40 -12.08
C MET A 194 2.82 19.84 -11.64
N HIS A 195 2.81 20.10 -10.33
CA HIS A 195 2.92 21.46 -9.78
C HIS A 195 3.72 21.49 -8.48
N LEU A 196 4.77 22.32 -8.43
CA LEU A 196 5.62 22.45 -7.24
C LEU A 196 4.94 23.16 -6.06
N TRP A 197 4.01 24.06 -6.33
CA TRP A 197 3.33 24.85 -5.29
C TRP A 197 2.58 24.01 -4.26
N ILE A 198 2.22 22.76 -4.60
CA ILE A 198 1.54 21.84 -3.68
C ILE A 198 2.45 21.42 -2.51
N LEU A 199 3.75 21.62 -2.61
CA LEU A 199 4.74 21.26 -1.59
C LEU A 199 5.00 22.38 -0.57
N GLU A 200 4.53 23.60 -0.85
CA GLU A 200 4.67 24.79 -0.01
C GLU A 200 3.61 24.83 1.08
#